data_d7d7767139a2083292c18d7dcdd32aeb
#
_entry.id   d7d7767139a2083292c18d7dcdd32aeb
#
_cell.length_a   1.000
_cell.length_b   1.000
_cell.length_c   1.000
_cell.angle_alpha   90.00
_cell.angle_beta   90.00
_cell.angle_gamma   90.00
#
_symmetry.space_group_name_H-M   'P 1'
#
loop_
_entity.id
_entity.type
_entity.pdbx_description
1 polymer ?
#
loop_
_entity_poly.entity_id
_entity_poly.type
_entity_poly.pdbx_seq_one_letter_code
_entity_poly.pdbx_strand_id
1 'polypeptide(L)'
;CNIRYLDDPVAIDYDFFLNAALLFNIKFHLIQKSLVKYRIHTTQLSHKNISKTLKYISQIKDEILQHLDDSSQTKYISELKRYQKTKSVKIKTMELSMNLLSIIPSFVSDRIIIFYLNKVRHAR
;
A
#
# COMPACT_ATOMS: atom_id res chain seq x y z
N CYS A 1 -23.16 -9.60 3.08
CA CYS A 1 -21.89 -9.02 2.64
C CYS A 1 -20.95 -10.17 2.27
N ASN A 2 -20.47 -10.19 1.04
CA ASN A 2 -19.67 -11.32 0.51
C ASN A 2 -18.26 -10.83 0.16
N ILE A 3 -17.56 -10.27 1.17
CA ILE A 3 -16.16 -9.85 1.01
C ILE A 3 -15.30 -11.11 1.04
N ARG A 4 -14.52 -11.34 0.00
CA ARG A 4 -13.60 -12.48 -0.10
C ARG A 4 -12.20 -12.00 -0.43
N TYR A 5 -11.20 -12.77 0.01
CA TYR A 5 -9.85 -12.61 -0.51
C TYR A 5 -9.81 -13.05 -1.98
N LEU A 6 -9.14 -12.28 -2.81
CA LEU A 6 -8.88 -12.67 -4.19
C LEU A 6 -7.80 -13.77 -4.24
N ASP A 7 -7.86 -14.61 -5.26
CA ASP A 7 -6.85 -15.65 -5.48
C ASP A 7 -5.53 -15.11 -6.05
N ASP A 8 -5.41 -13.78 -6.21
CA ASP A 8 -4.15 -13.15 -6.65
C ASP A 8 -3.16 -13.05 -5.47
N PRO A 9 -1.94 -13.54 -5.62
CA PRO A 9 -0.93 -13.54 -4.54
C PRO A 9 -0.35 -12.17 -4.21
N VAL A 10 -0.81 -11.09 -4.84
CA VAL A 10 -0.22 -9.75 -4.71
C VAL A 10 -1.18 -8.79 -4.01
N ALA A 11 -0.78 -8.25 -2.85
CA ALA A 11 -1.52 -7.24 -2.08
C ALA A 11 -2.98 -7.60 -1.73
N ILE A 12 -3.25 -8.88 -1.50
CA ILE A 12 -4.58 -9.42 -1.16
C ILE A 12 -5.19 -8.75 0.06
N ASP A 13 -4.40 -8.55 1.10
CA ASP A 13 -4.79 -7.87 2.32
C ASP A 13 -5.18 -6.41 2.07
N TYR A 14 -4.43 -5.72 1.23
CA TYR A 14 -4.71 -4.34 0.86
C TYR A 14 -6.06 -4.22 0.11
N ASP A 15 -6.29 -5.08 -0.88
CA ASP A 15 -7.54 -5.14 -1.63
C ASP A 15 -8.73 -5.42 -0.70
N PHE A 16 -8.60 -6.43 0.15
CA PHE A 16 -9.63 -6.79 1.13
C PHE A 16 -9.99 -5.61 2.05
N PHE A 17 -9.01 -4.96 2.67
CA PHE A 17 -9.26 -3.85 3.58
C PHE A 17 -9.83 -2.62 2.88
N LEU A 18 -9.39 -2.33 1.66
CA LEU A 18 -9.86 -1.19 0.91
C LEU A 18 -11.32 -1.39 0.46
N ASN A 19 -11.67 -2.56 -0.06
CA ASN A 19 -13.06 -2.91 -0.39
C ASN A 19 -13.96 -2.87 0.84
N ALA A 20 -13.52 -3.46 1.95
CA ALA A 20 -14.27 -3.46 3.20
C ALA A 20 -14.56 -2.04 3.70
N ALA A 21 -13.58 -1.14 3.63
CA ALA A 21 -13.73 0.24 4.08
C ALA A 21 -14.62 1.07 3.15
N LEU A 22 -14.39 0.99 1.84
CA LEU A 22 -14.98 1.92 0.88
C LEU A 22 -16.31 1.44 0.31
N LEU A 23 -16.41 0.17 -0.06
CA LEU A 23 -17.64 -0.36 -0.68
C LEU A 23 -18.64 -0.87 0.38
N PHE A 24 -18.16 -1.40 1.49
CA PHE A 24 -19.02 -1.95 2.53
C PHE A 24 -19.10 -1.09 3.79
N ASN A 25 -18.44 0.06 3.81
CA ASN A 25 -18.44 1.01 4.93
C ASN A 25 -18.08 0.36 6.29
N ILE A 26 -17.20 -0.64 6.27
CA ILE A 26 -16.73 -1.30 7.49
C ILE A 26 -15.74 -0.39 8.19
N LYS A 27 -15.95 -0.15 9.49
CA LYS A 27 -15.05 0.63 10.32
C LYS A 27 -13.98 -0.28 10.93
N PHE A 28 -12.72 0.11 10.78
CA PHE A 28 -11.58 -0.55 11.42
C PHE A 28 -11.18 0.17 12.69
N HIS A 29 -10.77 -0.58 13.68
CA HIS A 29 -10.20 -0.06 14.92
C HIS A 29 -8.75 -0.49 15.09
N LEU A 30 -7.85 0.47 15.30
CA LEU A 30 -6.44 0.19 15.52
C LEU A 30 -6.18 -0.12 17.00
N ILE A 31 -5.72 -1.33 17.26
CA ILE A 31 -5.25 -1.72 18.59
C ILE A 31 -3.81 -1.23 18.75
N GLN A 32 -3.59 -0.25 19.63
CA GLN A 32 -2.26 0.34 19.88
C GLN A 32 -1.38 -0.54 20.79
N LYS A 33 -1.28 -1.82 20.45
CA LYS A 33 -0.43 -2.79 21.14
C LYS A 33 0.26 -3.67 20.12
N SER A 34 1.51 -4.01 20.37
CA SER A 34 2.21 -5.00 19.54
C SER A 34 1.71 -6.40 19.91
N LEU A 35 0.83 -6.95 19.08
CA LEU A 35 0.22 -8.26 19.29
C LEU A 35 0.95 -9.39 18.57
N VAL A 36 1.75 -9.05 17.54
CA VAL A 36 2.39 -10.02 16.65
C VAL A 36 3.86 -9.68 16.47
N LYS A 37 4.72 -10.71 16.51
CA LYS A 37 6.12 -10.62 16.08
C LYS A 37 6.21 -11.04 14.62
N TYR A 38 6.56 -10.11 13.74
CA TYR A 38 6.71 -10.38 12.33
C TYR A 38 8.11 -10.92 12.03
N ARG A 39 8.19 -12.16 11.53
CA ARG A 39 9.46 -12.76 11.12
C ARG A 39 9.80 -12.26 9.70
N ILE A 40 10.99 -11.74 9.56
CA ILE A 40 11.50 -11.29 8.26
C ILE A 40 12.59 -12.27 7.79
N HIS A 41 12.44 -12.75 6.56
CA HIS A 41 13.42 -13.63 5.91
C HIS A 41 13.60 -13.25 4.43
N THR A 42 14.72 -13.66 3.85
CA THR A 42 15.14 -13.23 2.49
C THR A 42 14.25 -13.76 1.37
N THR A 43 13.52 -14.86 1.62
CA THR A 43 12.64 -15.51 0.62
C THR A 43 11.20 -15.01 0.67
N GLN A 44 10.92 -13.98 1.46
CA GLN A 44 9.58 -13.45 1.66
C GLN A 44 9.00 -12.85 0.37
N LEU A 45 7.76 -13.21 0.05
CA LEU A 45 7.08 -12.75 -1.18
C LEU A 45 7.01 -11.22 -1.30
N SER A 46 6.78 -10.52 -0.17
CA SER A 46 6.75 -9.06 -0.11
C SER A 46 8.07 -8.38 -0.52
N HIS A 47 9.17 -9.13 -0.56
CA HIS A 47 10.47 -8.63 -1.02
C HIS A 47 10.74 -8.92 -2.51
N LYS A 48 10.00 -9.87 -3.11
CA LYS A 48 10.30 -10.32 -4.47
C LYS A 48 9.54 -9.59 -5.58
N ASN A 49 8.44 -8.94 -5.24
CA ASN A 49 7.53 -8.36 -6.24
C ASN A 49 7.09 -6.93 -5.87
N ILE A 50 7.96 -6.13 -5.28
CA ILE A 50 7.60 -4.81 -4.74
C ILE A 50 7.02 -3.90 -5.83
N SER A 51 7.67 -3.82 -6.99
CA SER A 51 7.21 -2.99 -8.10
C SER A 51 5.84 -3.45 -8.63
N LYS A 52 5.65 -4.78 -8.75
CA LYS A 52 4.36 -5.35 -9.15
C LYS A 52 3.28 -5.03 -8.12
N THR A 53 3.60 -5.16 -6.82
CA THR A 53 2.69 -4.83 -5.71
C THR A 53 2.27 -3.37 -5.75
N LEU A 54 3.19 -2.44 -5.97
CA LEU A 54 2.89 -1.01 -6.04
C LEU A 54 1.98 -0.66 -7.22
N LYS A 55 2.22 -1.25 -8.40
CA LYS A 55 1.35 -1.07 -9.57
C LYS A 55 -0.06 -1.61 -9.30
N TYR A 56 -0.14 -2.79 -8.72
CA TYR A 56 -1.43 -3.42 -8.39
C TYR A 56 -2.22 -2.60 -7.36
N ILE A 57 -1.56 -2.08 -6.32
CA ILE A 57 -2.20 -1.18 -5.35
C ILE A 57 -2.76 0.08 -6.03
N SER A 58 -2.05 0.65 -7.01
CA SER A 58 -2.57 1.79 -7.78
C SER A 58 -3.81 1.41 -8.59
N GLN A 59 -3.78 0.29 -9.28
CA GLN A 59 -4.91 -0.21 -10.07
C GLN A 59 -6.16 -0.45 -9.19
N ILE A 60 -6.00 -1.15 -8.06
CA ILE A 60 -7.11 -1.37 -7.12
C ILE A 60 -7.74 -0.04 -6.68
N LYS A 61 -6.94 0.97 -6.37
CA LYS A 61 -7.45 2.29 -5.97
C LYS A 61 -8.29 2.92 -7.07
N ASP A 62 -7.80 2.88 -8.30
CA ASP A 62 -8.49 3.47 -9.44
C ASP A 62 -9.80 2.73 -9.74
N GLU A 63 -9.79 1.40 -9.67
CA GLU A 63 -10.97 0.56 -9.85
C GLU A 63 -12.03 0.84 -8.78
N ILE A 64 -11.65 0.86 -7.50
CA ILE A 64 -12.60 1.11 -6.41
C ILE A 64 -13.17 2.53 -6.50
N LEU A 65 -12.36 3.53 -6.85
CA LEU A 65 -12.85 4.90 -7.02
C LEU A 65 -13.93 5.00 -8.09
N GLN A 66 -13.84 4.21 -9.16
CA GLN A 66 -14.87 4.19 -10.22
C GLN A 66 -16.19 3.56 -9.76
N HIS A 67 -16.18 2.73 -8.72
CA HIS A 67 -17.37 2.08 -8.17
C HIS A 67 -18.02 2.86 -7.01
N LEU A 68 -17.39 3.94 -6.53
CA LEU A 68 -17.96 4.80 -5.50
C LEU A 68 -18.94 5.80 -6.11
N ASP A 69 -20.01 6.11 -5.37
CA ASP A 69 -20.87 7.24 -5.67
C ASP A 69 -20.12 8.59 -5.59
N ASP A 70 -20.59 9.60 -6.29
CA ASP A 70 -19.95 10.92 -6.39
C ASP A 70 -19.68 11.56 -5.02
N SER A 71 -20.58 11.37 -4.07
CA SER A 71 -20.46 11.88 -2.69
C SER A 71 -19.27 11.23 -1.97
N SER A 72 -19.20 9.89 -2.00
CA SER A 72 -18.13 9.11 -1.39
C SER A 72 -16.79 9.37 -2.06
N GLN A 73 -16.78 9.50 -3.38
CA GLN A 73 -15.59 9.84 -4.15
C GLN A 73 -15.05 11.23 -3.78
N THR A 74 -15.92 12.24 -3.71
CA THR A 74 -15.55 13.61 -3.30
C THR A 74 -15.00 13.63 -1.87
N LYS A 75 -15.64 12.93 -0.95
CA LYS A 75 -15.17 12.79 0.43
C LYS A 75 -13.79 12.15 0.49
N TYR A 76 -13.58 11.02 -0.19
CA TYR A 76 -12.29 10.34 -0.25
C TYR A 76 -11.18 11.25 -0.77
N ILE A 77 -11.43 11.97 -1.88
CA ILE A 77 -10.47 12.89 -2.49
C ILE A 77 -10.13 14.03 -1.52
N SER A 78 -11.13 14.58 -0.84
CA SER A 78 -10.92 15.66 0.13
C SER A 78 -10.06 15.22 1.33
N GLU A 79 -10.33 14.04 1.87
CA GLU A 79 -9.54 13.46 2.96
C GLU A 79 -8.12 13.11 2.51
N LEU A 80 -7.96 12.57 1.30
CA LEU A 80 -6.64 12.31 0.72
C LEU A 80 -5.82 13.60 0.57
N LYS A 81 -6.42 14.69 0.08
CA LYS A 81 -5.75 16.00 -0.01
C LYS A 81 -5.35 16.52 1.38
N ARG A 82 -6.22 16.36 2.37
CA ARG A 82 -5.93 16.72 3.77
C ARG A 82 -4.74 15.92 4.30
N TYR A 83 -4.77 14.60 4.12
CA TYR A 83 -3.68 13.71 4.53
C TYR A 83 -2.35 14.06 3.85
N GLN A 84 -2.37 14.37 2.54
CA GLN A 84 -1.18 14.79 1.80
C GLN A 84 -0.54 16.06 2.40
N LYS A 85 -1.34 17.00 2.90
CA LYS A 85 -0.84 18.21 3.57
C LYS A 85 -0.14 17.92 4.90
N THR A 86 -0.63 16.91 5.64
CA THR A 86 -0.10 16.54 6.96
C THR A 86 1.13 15.65 6.91
N LYS A 87 1.45 15.07 5.75
CA LYS A 87 2.63 14.21 5.58
C LYS A 87 3.93 14.98 5.82
N SER A 88 4.81 14.39 6.61
CA SER A 88 6.17 14.90 6.77
C SER A 88 6.94 14.89 5.45
N VAL A 89 7.93 15.79 5.33
CA VAL A 89 8.80 15.83 4.13
C VAL A 89 9.46 14.47 3.87
N LYS A 90 9.88 13.77 4.92
CA LYS A 90 10.47 12.43 4.83
C LYS A 90 9.52 11.42 4.14
N ILE A 91 8.23 11.45 4.47
CA ILE A 91 7.24 10.55 3.84
C ILE A 91 7.02 10.93 2.38
N LYS A 92 6.92 12.23 2.07
CA LYS A 92 6.75 12.72 0.70
C LYS A 92 7.93 12.34 -0.20
N THR A 93 9.15 12.49 0.27
CA THR A 93 10.35 12.08 -0.49
C THR A 93 10.42 10.57 -0.69
N MET A 94 10.03 9.78 0.32
CA MET A 94 9.96 8.33 0.19
C MET A 94 8.91 7.90 -0.84
N GLU A 95 7.72 8.48 -0.83
CA GLU A 95 6.68 8.20 -1.83
C GLU A 95 7.14 8.59 -3.24
N LEU A 96 7.76 9.76 -3.40
CA LEU A 96 8.31 10.19 -4.68
C LEU A 96 9.36 9.21 -5.21
N SER A 97 10.28 8.78 -4.35
CA SER A 97 11.30 7.78 -4.73
C SER A 97 10.67 6.44 -5.11
N MET A 98 9.63 5.98 -4.41
CA MET A 98 8.93 4.74 -4.75
C MET A 98 8.18 4.86 -6.10
N ASN A 99 7.56 6.01 -6.37
CA ASN A 99 6.91 6.26 -7.66
C ASN A 99 7.93 6.27 -8.81
N LEU A 100 9.08 6.90 -8.62
CA LEU A 100 10.17 6.87 -9.62
C LEU A 100 10.67 5.44 -9.85
N LEU A 101 10.85 4.66 -8.79
CA LEU A 101 11.27 3.26 -8.90
C LEU A 101 10.23 2.36 -9.58
N SER A 102 8.95 2.72 -9.56
CA SER A 102 7.89 1.97 -10.25
C SER A 102 7.97 2.09 -11.78
N ILE A 103 8.65 3.12 -12.31
CA ILE A 103 8.85 3.35 -13.75
C ILE A 103 10.03 2.49 -14.28
N ILE A 104 10.95 2.11 -13.40
CA ILE A 104 12.15 1.33 -13.75
C ILE A 104 11.77 -0.17 -13.84
N PRO A 105 12.41 -0.95 -14.74
CA PRO A 105 12.18 -2.38 -14.82
C PRO A 105 12.31 -3.08 -13.47
N SER A 106 11.40 -4.00 -13.18
CA SER A 106 11.25 -4.62 -11.85
C SER A 106 12.53 -5.25 -11.30
N PHE A 107 13.33 -5.90 -12.18
CA PHE A 107 14.59 -6.54 -11.77
C PHE A 107 15.64 -5.55 -11.22
N VAL A 108 15.57 -4.27 -11.64
CA VAL A 108 16.47 -3.20 -11.14
C VAL A 108 15.85 -2.55 -9.91
N SER A 109 14.58 -2.15 -9.98
CA SER A 109 13.90 -1.45 -8.89
C SER A 109 13.82 -2.30 -7.62
N ASP A 110 13.55 -3.60 -7.73
CA ASP A 110 13.50 -4.50 -6.59
C ASP A 110 14.86 -4.62 -5.88
N ARG A 111 15.96 -4.65 -6.63
CA ARG A 111 17.32 -4.65 -6.04
C ARG A 111 17.62 -3.35 -5.29
N ILE A 112 17.25 -2.21 -5.85
CA ILE A 112 17.44 -0.90 -5.21
C ILE A 112 16.62 -0.82 -3.92
N ILE A 113 15.36 -1.22 -3.96
CA ILE A 113 14.48 -1.20 -2.80
C ILE A 113 14.99 -2.11 -1.68
N ILE A 114 15.38 -3.34 -2.02
CA ILE A 114 15.94 -4.30 -1.06
C ILE A 114 17.22 -3.76 -0.42
N PHE A 115 18.11 -3.18 -1.22
CA PHE A 115 19.33 -2.55 -0.71
C PHE A 115 19.02 -1.42 0.27
N TYR A 116 18.08 -0.54 -0.08
CA TYR A 116 17.66 0.57 0.77
C TYR A 116 17.03 0.08 2.08
N LEU A 117 16.12 -0.89 2.02
CA LEU A 117 15.48 -1.47 3.20
C LEU A 117 16.50 -2.12 4.14
N ASN A 118 17.47 -2.83 3.59
CA ASN A 118 18.54 -3.42 4.39
C ASN A 118 19.40 -2.35 5.09
N LYS A 119 19.73 -1.27 4.38
CA LYS A 119 20.52 -0.17 4.97
C LYS A 119 19.77 0.54 6.11
N VAL A 120 18.48 0.79 5.94
CA VAL A 120 17.64 1.41 6.99
C VAL A 120 17.50 0.51 8.21
N ARG A 121 17.47 -0.81 8.00
CA ARG A 121 17.36 -1.80 9.09
C ARG A 121 18.64 -1.86 9.95
N HIS A 122 19.81 -1.77 9.32
CA HIS A 122 21.08 -1.82 10.05
C HIS A 122 21.48 -0.48 10.70
N ALA A 123 20.74 0.59 10.41
CA ALA A 123 20.97 1.92 11.01
C ALA A 123 20.20 2.13 12.33
N ARG A 124 19.55 1.08 12.86
CA ARG A 124 18.93 1.02 14.18
C ARG A 124 19.70 0.06 15.06
#